data_0bc6e484c37f61357bad2977a688bd50
#
_entry.id   0bc6e484c37f61357bad2977a688bd50
#
_cell.length_a   1.000
_cell.length_b   1.000
_cell.length_c   1.000
_cell.angle_alpha   90.00
_cell.angle_beta   90.00
_cell.angle_gamma   90.00
#
_symmetry.space_group_name_H-M   'P 1'
#
loop_
_entity.id
_entity.type
_entity.pdbx_description
1 polymer ?
#
loop_
_entity_poly.entity_id
_entity_poly.type
_entity_poly.pdbx_seq_one_letter_code
_entity_poly.pdbx_strand_id
1 'polypeptide(L)'
;MNQGFIVFLLGLVYCSPTLPESNFINPKGKTVQTRIQVPEGYTRIKSSKDSFGEYLQSFPVKKDGTKVLLYNGKTKTPEDVYVAVLAIDVGEKDLQQCADAIMRLRAEYLFSRERYEEIHFNFTNGFTADYTKYAKGNRIKFKGNTAYWIQSSQADFSYKNFKNYLELVFNYAGSASLSKELKKVKSLNDLEIGDIFIQGGSPGHAVIILDSAKSKVTDEKIFLLAQSYMPAQDIQILKNSEDNELSPWYTNKNLDTLITPEWTFKKTDLKRFAE
;
A
#
# COMPACT_ATOMS: atom_id res chain seq x y z
N MET A 1 -75.08 -8.31 -14.38
CA MET A 1 -74.34 -7.02 -14.26
C MET A 1 -73.22 -7.22 -13.21
N ASN A 2 -72.01 -7.59 -13.63
CA ASN A 2 -70.84 -7.74 -12.75
C ASN A 2 -69.97 -6.52 -12.90
N GLN A 3 -69.84 -5.72 -11.83
CA GLN A 3 -68.92 -4.62 -11.78
C GLN A 3 -67.59 -5.18 -11.24
N GLY A 4 -66.54 -5.19 -12.09
CA GLY A 4 -65.17 -5.53 -11.71
C GLY A 4 -64.50 -4.31 -11.05
N PHE A 5 -64.08 -4.47 -9.82
CA PHE A 5 -63.20 -3.49 -9.13
C PHE A 5 -61.75 -3.66 -9.60
N ILE A 6 -61.19 -2.66 -10.26
CA ILE A 6 -59.75 -2.59 -10.59
C ILE A 6 -59.05 -1.92 -9.39
N VAL A 7 -58.23 -2.67 -8.68
CA VAL A 7 -57.34 -2.15 -7.62
C VAL A 7 -56.06 -1.70 -8.29
N PHE A 8 -55.78 -0.39 -8.29
CA PHE A 8 -54.47 0.16 -8.67
C PHE A 8 -53.54 0.03 -7.48
N LEU A 9 -52.53 -0.87 -7.57
CA LEU A 9 -51.39 -0.88 -6.63
C LEU A 9 -50.42 0.23 -7.04
N LEU A 10 -50.40 1.34 -6.29
CA LEU A 10 -49.28 2.31 -6.37
C LEU A 10 -48.06 1.71 -5.71
N GLY A 11 -47.10 1.27 -6.50
CA GLY A 11 -45.78 0.90 -6.03
C GLY A 11 -45.01 2.14 -5.57
N LEU A 12 -44.80 2.31 -4.27
CA LEU A 12 -43.86 3.27 -3.69
C LEU A 12 -42.44 2.84 -4.01
N VAL A 13 -41.82 3.52 -4.99
CA VAL A 13 -40.38 3.38 -5.23
C VAL A 13 -39.66 4.09 -4.06
N TYR A 14 -39.18 3.32 -3.12
CA TYR A 14 -38.23 3.83 -2.10
C TYR A 14 -36.91 4.13 -2.77
N CYS A 15 -36.68 5.40 -3.13
CA CYS A 15 -35.36 5.89 -3.47
C CYS A 15 -34.59 6.01 -2.15
N SER A 16 -33.75 5.03 -1.81
CA SER A 16 -32.82 5.16 -0.69
C SER A 16 -31.87 6.33 -1.01
N PRO A 17 -31.74 7.32 -0.13
CA PRO A 17 -30.75 8.37 -0.32
C PRO A 17 -29.38 7.72 -0.31
N THR A 18 -28.65 7.78 -1.43
CA THR A 18 -27.24 7.50 -1.45
C THR A 18 -26.57 8.53 -0.55
N LEU A 19 -25.98 8.10 0.57
CA LEU A 19 -25.15 8.97 1.42
C LEU A 19 -24.10 9.62 0.53
N PRO A 20 -23.83 10.93 0.67
CA PRO A 20 -22.82 11.60 -0.13
C PRO A 20 -21.48 10.90 0.11
N GLU A 21 -20.82 10.45 -0.97
CA GLU A 21 -19.43 10.00 -0.90
C GLU A 21 -18.61 11.08 -0.19
N SER A 22 -17.76 10.67 0.74
CA SER A 22 -16.95 11.59 1.53
C SER A 22 -16.17 12.55 0.62
N ASN A 23 -16.35 13.84 0.82
CA ASN A 23 -15.87 14.90 -0.07
C ASN A 23 -14.35 15.17 0.08
N PHE A 24 -13.55 14.13 0.45
CA PHE A 24 -12.11 14.28 0.67
C PHE A 24 -11.27 14.04 -0.58
N ILE A 25 -11.88 13.74 -1.72
CA ILE A 25 -11.18 13.52 -2.99
C ILE A 25 -11.11 14.80 -3.79
N ASN A 26 -9.90 15.28 -4.08
CA ASN A 26 -9.64 16.36 -5.03
C ASN A 26 -9.25 15.76 -6.40
N PRO A 27 -10.15 15.73 -7.39
CA PRO A 27 -9.86 15.12 -8.70
C PRO A 27 -8.67 15.73 -9.43
N LYS A 28 -8.31 16.99 -9.12
CA LYS A 28 -7.18 17.72 -9.73
C LYS A 28 -5.86 17.47 -9.00
N GLY A 29 -5.87 16.88 -7.80
CA GLY A 29 -4.68 16.55 -7.05
C GLY A 29 -3.82 15.53 -7.79
N LYS A 30 -2.49 15.74 -7.81
CA LYS A 30 -1.52 14.93 -8.55
C LYS A 30 -0.65 14.05 -7.65
N THR A 31 -0.70 14.24 -6.35
CA THR A 31 0.05 13.48 -5.35
C THR A 31 -0.90 12.95 -4.28
N VAL A 32 -0.45 12.02 -3.45
CA VAL A 32 -1.23 11.48 -2.33
C VAL A 32 -1.84 12.63 -1.50
N GLN A 33 -1.01 13.53 -0.98
CA GLN A 33 -1.45 14.63 -0.12
C GLN A 33 -2.33 15.68 -0.81
N THR A 34 -2.24 15.84 -2.13
CA THR A 34 -3.07 16.80 -2.87
C THR A 34 -4.35 16.18 -3.41
N ARG A 35 -4.36 14.86 -3.64
CA ARG A 35 -5.53 14.09 -4.03
C ARG A 35 -6.49 13.88 -2.87
N ILE A 36 -5.97 13.51 -1.69
CA ILE A 36 -6.80 13.22 -0.52
C ILE A 36 -6.74 14.42 0.44
N GLN A 37 -7.88 15.07 0.65
CA GLN A 37 -8.00 16.20 1.57
C GLN A 37 -8.12 15.70 3.01
N VAL A 38 -7.63 16.49 3.95
CA VAL A 38 -7.77 16.21 5.39
C VAL A 38 -9.15 16.67 5.86
N PRO A 39 -9.88 15.85 6.62
CA PRO A 39 -11.18 16.24 7.21
C PRO A 39 -11.09 17.49 8.10
N GLU A 40 -12.20 18.21 8.21
CA GLU A 40 -12.31 19.31 9.17
C GLU A 40 -12.03 18.79 10.60
N GLY A 41 -11.39 19.59 11.43
CA GLY A 41 -10.99 19.19 12.79
C GLY A 41 -9.64 18.47 12.88
N TYR A 42 -9.01 18.12 11.76
CA TYR A 42 -7.69 17.48 11.71
C TYR A 42 -6.65 18.39 11.05
N THR A 43 -5.38 18.12 11.35
CA THR A 43 -4.22 18.77 10.70
C THR A 43 -3.27 17.69 10.20
N ARG A 44 -2.90 17.77 8.91
CA ARG A 44 -1.95 16.82 8.30
C ARG A 44 -0.61 16.85 9.04
N ILE A 45 -0.11 15.67 9.39
CA ILE A 45 1.21 15.51 9.96
C ILE A 45 2.23 15.70 8.83
N LYS A 46 3.10 16.71 8.99
CA LYS A 46 4.18 16.95 8.04
C LYS A 46 5.34 16.01 8.35
N SER A 47 5.76 15.23 7.37
CA SER A 47 6.99 14.44 7.45
C SER A 47 8.22 15.34 7.36
N SER A 48 9.31 14.89 7.94
CA SER A 48 10.62 15.56 7.81
C SER A 48 11.04 15.61 6.35
N LYS A 49 11.72 16.70 5.98
CA LYS A 49 12.27 16.85 4.63
C LYS A 49 13.18 15.65 4.29
N ASP A 50 13.10 15.19 3.06
CA ASP A 50 13.87 14.08 2.51
C ASP A 50 13.64 12.72 3.19
N SER A 51 12.62 12.59 4.06
CA SER A 51 12.24 11.34 4.71
C SER A 51 11.41 10.43 3.79
N PHE A 52 11.29 9.15 4.16
CA PHE A 52 10.39 8.22 3.49
C PHE A 52 8.92 8.65 3.59
N GLY A 53 8.54 9.24 4.72
CA GLY A 53 7.18 9.78 4.89
C GLY A 53 6.88 10.93 3.92
N GLU A 54 7.80 11.89 3.72
CA GLU A 54 7.63 12.96 2.72
C GLU A 54 7.53 12.39 1.29
N TYR A 55 8.37 11.39 0.98
CA TYR A 55 8.32 10.70 -0.30
C TYR A 55 6.94 10.07 -0.55
N LEU A 56 6.36 9.40 0.44
CA LEU A 56 5.03 8.79 0.33
C LEU A 56 3.91 9.84 0.21
N GLN A 57 3.93 10.91 1.03
CA GLN A 57 2.95 12.01 0.94
C GLN A 57 2.98 12.70 -0.42
N SER A 58 4.17 12.88 -1.00
CA SER A 58 4.37 13.51 -2.31
C SER A 58 4.29 12.55 -3.48
N PHE A 59 4.09 11.26 -3.23
CA PHE A 59 4.05 10.24 -4.29
C PHE A 59 2.97 10.57 -5.33
N PRO A 60 3.29 10.52 -6.64
CA PRO A 60 2.33 10.86 -7.67
C PRO A 60 1.21 9.80 -7.76
N VAL A 61 -0.01 10.28 -8.05
CA VAL A 61 -1.18 9.45 -8.30
C VAL A 61 -1.63 9.58 -9.75
N LYS A 62 -2.18 8.50 -10.29
CA LYS A 62 -2.79 8.49 -11.63
C LYS A 62 -3.99 9.45 -11.68
N LYS A 63 -4.45 9.77 -12.90
CA LYS A 63 -5.65 10.61 -13.10
C LYS A 63 -6.82 10.05 -12.29
N ASP A 64 -7.65 10.94 -11.79
CA ASP A 64 -8.87 10.57 -11.07
C ASP A 64 -9.77 9.65 -11.91
N GLY A 65 -10.40 8.67 -11.26
CA GLY A 65 -11.20 7.63 -11.92
C GLY A 65 -10.38 6.57 -12.68
N THR A 66 -9.03 6.58 -12.60
CA THR A 66 -8.22 5.50 -13.19
C THR A 66 -8.48 4.20 -12.47
N LYS A 67 -8.79 3.15 -13.25
CA LYS A 67 -8.99 1.80 -12.71
C LYS A 67 -7.67 1.13 -12.35
N VAL A 68 -7.69 0.32 -11.29
CA VAL A 68 -6.58 -0.55 -10.93
C VAL A 68 -6.43 -1.64 -11.97
N LEU A 69 -5.24 -1.77 -12.54
CA LEU A 69 -4.91 -2.82 -13.49
C LEU A 69 -4.06 -3.91 -12.81
N LEU A 70 -4.33 -5.14 -13.18
CA LEU A 70 -3.48 -6.29 -12.89
C LEU A 70 -2.25 -6.27 -13.80
N TYR A 71 -1.20 -7.03 -13.45
CA TYR A 71 0.02 -7.19 -14.25
C TYR A 71 -0.22 -7.57 -15.71
N ASN A 72 -1.34 -8.22 -16.01
CA ASN A 72 -1.73 -8.65 -17.36
C ASN A 72 -2.67 -7.69 -18.08
N GLY A 73 -2.85 -6.47 -17.56
CA GLY A 73 -3.69 -5.41 -18.12
C GLY A 73 -5.19 -5.54 -17.85
N LYS A 74 -5.65 -6.61 -17.19
CA LYS A 74 -7.05 -6.73 -16.80
C LYS A 74 -7.37 -5.79 -15.64
N THR A 75 -8.62 -5.30 -15.60
CA THR A 75 -9.11 -4.49 -14.48
C THR A 75 -9.30 -5.38 -13.23
N LYS A 76 -8.94 -4.82 -12.06
CA LYS A 76 -9.22 -5.43 -10.76
C LYS A 76 -10.71 -5.53 -10.50
N THR A 77 -11.12 -6.63 -9.86
CA THR A 77 -12.46 -6.83 -9.32
C THR A 77 -12.34 -7.31 -7.86
N PRO A 78 -13.07 -6.71 -6.90
CA PRO A 78 -14.03 -5.60 -7.03
C PRO A 78 -13.35 -4.23 -7.26
N GLU A 79 -14.10 -3.29 -7.90
CA GLU A 79 -13.59 -1.94 -8.22
C GLU A 79 -13.85 -0.91 -7.10
N ASP A 80 -14.72 -1.19 -6.17
CA ASP A 80 -15.20 -0.25 -5.14
C ASP A 80 -14.38 -0.24 -3.85
N VAL A 81 -13.21 -0.87 -3.84
CA VAL A 81 -12.34 -1.01 -2.67
C VAL A 81 -11.26 0.07 -2.53
N TYR A 82 -11.15 0.98 -3.50
CA TYR A 82 -10.10 2.01 -3.54
C TYR A 82 -10.64 3.36 -4.01
N VAL A 83 -9.87 4.43 -3.77
CA VAL A 83 -10.20 5.81 -4.16
C VAL A 83 -9.19 6.43 -5.14
N ALA A 84 -7.97 5.94 -5.19
CA ALA A 84 -6.93 6.43 -6.08
C ALA A 84 -5.86 5.37 -6.34
N VAL A 85 -5.10 5.54 -7.42
CA VAL A 85 -4.04 4.62 -7.88
C VAL A 85 -2.72 5.36 -7.90
N LEU A 86 -1.66 4.79 -7.33
CA LEU A 86 -0.32 5.36 -7.40
C LEU A 86 0.25 5.28 -8.81
N ALA A 87 0.99 6.32 -9.21
CA ALA A 87 1.59 6.40 -10.55
C ALA A 87 2.93 5.64 -10.61
N ILE A 88 2.87 4.34 -10.38
CA ILE A 88 4.00 3.42 -10.49
C ILE A 88 3.53 2.16 -11.24
N ASP A 89 4.38 1.60 -12.08
CA ASP A 89 4.05 0.40 -12.85
C ASP A 89 4.05 -0.86 -11.97
N VAL A 90 3.16 -1.81 -12.28
CA VAL A 90 3.14 -3.13 -11.62
C VAL A 90 4.13 -4.12 -12.27
N GLY A 91 4.64 -3.80 -13.45
CA GLY A 91 5.42 -4.73 -14.28
C GLY A 91 4.54 -5.70 -15.07
N GLU A 92 5.17 -6.64 -15.77
CA GLU A 92 4.51 -7.57 -16.70
C GLU A 92 4.35 -8.99 -16.14
N LYS A 93 4.77 -9.21 -14.88
CA LYS A 93 4.76 -10.51 -14.20
C LYS A 93 3.88 -10.47 -12.96
N ASP A 94 3.31 -11.61 -12.59
CA ASP A 94 2.57 -11.76 -11.34
C ASP A 94 3.54 -11.85 -10.13
N LEU A 95 4.26 -10.76 -9.87
CA LEU A 95 5.30 -10.69 -8.84
C LEU A 95 5.07 -9.57 -7.81
N GLN A 96 4.83 -8.33 -8.25
CA GLN A 96 4.66 -7.19 -7.34
C GLN A 96 3.30 -7.28 -6.62
N GLN A 97 3.16 -8.22 -5.69
CA GLN A 97 1.98 -8.42 -4.86
C GLN A 97 2.04 -7.52 -3.59
N CYS A 98 1.27 -7.81 -2.56
CA CYS A 98 1.08 -6.93 -1.41
C CYS A 98 2.40 -6.50 -0.70
N ALA A 99 3.21 -7.44 -0.27
CA ALA A 99 4.49 -7.15 0.39
C ALA A 99 5.54 -6.59 -0.58
N ASP A 100 5.52 -7.06 -1.82
CA ASP A 100 6.45 -6.64 -2.87
C ASP A 100 6.24 -5.17 -3.24
N ALA A 101 5.00 -4.71 -3.27
CA ALA A 101 4.66 -3.31 -3.47
C ALA A 101 5.25 -2.41 -2.38
N ILE A 102 5.25 -2.86 -1.13
CA ILE A 102 5.84 -2.13 0.01
C ILE A 102 7.37 -2.11 -0.11
N MET A 103 7.98 -3.26 -0.40
CA MET A 103 9.42 -3.36 -0.68
C MET A 103 9.81 -2.46 -1.86
N ARG A 104 8.98 -2.42 -2.92
CA ARG A 104 9.17 -1.54 -4.07
C ARG A 104 9.18 -0.07 -3.67
N LEU A 105 8.18 0.40 -2.93
CA LEU A 105 8.11 1.81 -2.49
C LEU A 105 9.31 2.21 -1.64
N ARG A 106 9.74 1.35 -0.71
CA ARG A 106 10.94 1.61 0.11
C ARG A 106 12.20 1.65 -0.72
N ALA A 107 12.37 0.71 -1.63
CA ALA A 107 13.55 0.63 -2.50
C ALA A 107 13.63 1.80 -3.47
N GLU A 108 12.51 2.21 -4.08
CA GLU A 108 12.45 3.40 -4.98
C GLU A 108 12.84 4.68 -4.24
N TYR A 109 12.35 4.85 -3.01
CA TYR A 109 12.76 5.97 -2.16
C TYR A 109 14.27 6.00 -1.95
N LEU A 110 14.85 4.89 -1.51
CA LEU A 110 16.28 4.79 -1.25
C LEU A 110 17.10 4.95 -2.52
N PHE A 111 16.66 4.36 -3.63
CA PHE A 111 17.29 4.49 -4.94
C PHE A 111 17.31 5.94 -5.43
N SER A 112 16.19 6.66 -5.29
CA SER A 112 16.07 8.07 -5.67
C SER A 112 16.98 9.02 -4.88
N ARG A 113 17.47 8.56 -3.71
CA ARG A 113 18.41 9.27 -2.82
C ARG A 113 19.83 8.73 -2.90
N GLU A 114 20.11 7.84 -3.86
CA GLU A 114 21.39 7.16 -4.02
C GLU A 114 21.88 6.43 -2.75
N ARG A 115 20.95 6.11 -1.83
CA ARG A 115 21.18 5.35 -0.60
C ARG A 115 21.21 3.85 -0.89
N TYR A 116 22.03 3.45 -1.84
CA TYR A 116 22.06 2.09 -2.38
C TYR A 116 22.44 1.02 -1.36
N GLU A 117 23.28 1.38 -0.37
CA GLU A 117 23.74 0.46 0.67
C GLU A 117 22.64 0.08 1.66
N GLU A 118 21.56 0.86 1.71
CA GLU A 118 20.41 0.60 2.56
C GLU A 118 19.34 -0.23 1.86
N ILE A 119 19.47 -0.48 0.55
CA ILE A 119 18.53 -1.31 -0.20
C ILE A 119 18.91 -2.78 -0.01
N HIS A 120 18.16 -3.46 0.83
CA HIS A 120 18.28 -4.89 1.04
C HIS A 120 16.95 -5.48 1.48
N PHE A 121 16.73 -6.76 1.17
CA PHE A 121 15.57 -7.52 1.62
C PHE A 121 15.97 -8.97 1.87
N ASN A 122 15.35 -9.59 2.87
CA ASN A 122 15.60 -10.98 3.18
C ASN A 122 14.67 -11.90 2.38
N PHE A 123 15.25 -12.92 1.74
CA PHE A 123 14.48 -14.00 1.16
C PHE A 123 13.81 -14.85 2.25
N THR A 124 12.82 -15.63 1.88
CA THR A 124 12.10 -16.51 2.81
C THR A 124 13.03 -17.51 3.52
N ASN A 125 14.14 -17.90 2.88
CA ASN A 125 15.18 -18.77 3.46
C ASN A 125 16.17 -18.03 4.39
N GLY A 126 16.01 -16.73 4.61
CA GLY A 126 16.85 -15.89 5.46
C GLY A 126 18.08 -15.28 4.79
N PHE A 127 18.29 -15.52 3.49
CA PHE A 127 19.39 -14.90 2.75
C PHE A 127 19.12 -13.41 2.50
N THR A 128 20.09 -12.55 2.80
CA THR A 128 19.99 -11.11 2.55
C THR A 128 20.40 -10.79 1.12
N ALA A 129 19.46 -10.32 0.33
CA ALA A 129 19.66 -9.81 -1.02
C ALA A 129 20.04 -8.32 -0.95
N ASP A 130 21.35 -8.03 -1.03
CA ASP A 130 21.93 -6.70 -0.96
C ASP A 130 22.02 -6.09 -2.36
N TYR A 131 21.40 -4.91 -2.56
CA TYR A 131 21.40 -4.24 -3.86
C TYR A 131 22.80 -3.80 -4.29
N THR A 132 23.61 -3.27 -3.37
CA THR A 132 24.96 -2.81 -3.71
C THR A 132 25.82 -3.93 -4.24
N LYS A 133 25.73 -5.15 -3.66
CA LYS A 133 26.40 -6.33 -4.20
C LYS A 133 25.88 -6.68 -5.58
N TYR A 134 24.56 -6.66 -5.77
CA TYR A 134 23.94 -6.93 -7.07
C TYR A 134 24.40 -5.90 -8.13
N ALA A 135 24.36 -4.62 -7.81
CA ALA A 135 24.79 -3.54 -8.70
C ALA A 135 26.29 -3.58 -9.01
N LYS A 136 27.15 -4.08 -8.10
CA LYS A 136 28.59 -4.32 -8.34
C LYS A 136 28.85 -5.56 -9.21
N GLY A 137 27.82 -6.17 -9.80
CA GLY A 137 27.95 -7.26 -10.75
C GLY A 137 27.87 -8.67 -10.16
N ASN A 138 27.57 -8.78 -8.85
CA ASN A 138 27.29 -10.10 -8.27
C ASN A 138 25.88 -10.56 -8.64
N ARG A 139 25.70 -11.86 -8.71
CA ARG A 139 24.39 -12.50 -8.94
C ARG A 139 24.15 -13.59 -7.91
N ILE A 140 22.88 -13.77 -7.52
CA ILE A 140 22.50 -14.79 -6.56
C ILE A 140 22.27 -16.11 -7.30
N LYS A 141 22.86 -17.15 -6.77
CA LYS A 141 22.67 -18.54 -7.22
C LYS A 141 22.13 -19.37 -6.07
N PHE A 142 21.48 -20.46 -6.41
CA PHE A 142 20.87 -21.39 -5.46
C PHE A 142 21.46 -22.79 -5.60
N LYS A 143 21.70 -23.42 -4.44
CA LYS A 143 21.99 -24.86 -4.34
C LYS A 143 21.02 -25.45 -3.31
N GLY A 144 19.98 -26.10 -3.80
CA GLY A 144 18.83 -26.44 -2.95
C GLY A 144 18.19 -25.18 -2.37
N ASN A 145 18.02 -25.12 -1.06
CA ASN A 145 17.46 -23.95 -0.37
C ASN A 145 18.51 -22.89 0.05
N THR A 146 19.78 -23.12 -0.25
CA THR A 146 20.86 -22.19 0.10
C THR A 146 21.13 -21.22 -1.04
N ALA A 147 21.03 -19.92 -0.77
CA ALA A 147 21.42 -18.87 -1.71
C ALA A 147 22.86 -18.40 -1.43
N TYR A 148 23.58 -18.00 -2.48
CA TYR A 148 24.95 -17.48 -2.37
C TYR A 148 25.26 -16.53 -3.53
N TRP A 149 26.21 -15.63 -3.31
CA TRP A 149 26.68 -14.68 -4.30
C TRP A 149 27.78 -15.27 -5.19
N ILE A 150 27.73 -14.94 -6.49
CA ILE A 150 28.83 -15.16 -7.43
C ILE A 150 29.10 -13.88 -8.20
N GLN A 151 30.36 -13.58 -8.50
CA GLN A 151 30.71 -12.52 -9.46
C GLN A 151 30.33 -13.00 -10.87
N SER A 152 29.56 -12.20 -11.62
CA SER A 152 29.00 -12.65 -12.90
C SER A 152 29.02 -11.59 -14.01
N SER A 153 29.08 -10.31 -13.67
CA SER A 153 29.05 -9.22 -14.65
C SER A 153 29.86 -8.03 -14.15
N GLN A 154 29.96 -6.98 -14.99
CA GLN A 154 30.48 -5.69 -14.58
C GLN A 154 29.44 -4.97 -13.69
N ALA A 155 29.90 -3.92 -12.99
CA ALA A 155 29.04 -3.07 -12.20
C ALA A 155 28.04 -2.31 -13.07
N ASP A 156 26.78 -2.27 -12.64
CA ASP A 156 25.69 -1.55 -13.30
C ASP A 156 24.70 -1.01 -12.24
N PHE A 157 24.70 0.30 -12.03
CA PHE A 157 23.79 1.02 -11.12
C PHE A 157 22.60 1.64 -11.86
N SER A 158 22.35 1.24 -13.11
CA SER A 158 21.20 1.75 -13.87
C SER A 158 19.86 1.36 -13.23
N TYR A 159 18.86 2.19 -13.47
CA TYR A 159 17.49 1.90 -13.03
C TYR A 159 16.95 0.58 -13.60
N LYS A 160 17.36 0.21 -14.82
CA LYS A 160 17.02 -1.08 -15.42
C LYS A 160 17.56 -2.25 -14.59
N ASN A 161 18.83 -2.17 -14.17
CA ASN A 161 19.43 -3.21 -13.33
C ASN A 161 18.81 -3.23 -11.92
N PHE A 162 18.43 -2.09 -11.37
CA PHE A 162 17.66 -1.99 -10.14
C PHE A 162 16.29 -2.68 -10.24
N LYS A 163 15.56 -2.51 -11.34
CA LYS A 163 14.31 -3.22 -11.60
C LYS A 163 14.52 -4.75 -11.66
N ASN A 164 15.59 -5.21 -12.30
CA ASN A 164 15.94 -6.63 -12.35
C ASN A 164 16.24 -7.20 -10.95
N TYR A 165 16.92 -6.41 -10.10
CA TYR A 165 17.12 -6.76 -8.71
C TYR A 165 15.79 -6.90 -7.95
N LEU A 166 14.87 -5.96 -8.12
CA LEU A 166 13.55 -6.01 -7.47
C LEU A 166 12.74 -7.23 -7.93
N GLU A 167 12.74 -7.55 -9.24
CA GLU A 167 12.09 -8.77 -9.71
C GLU A 167 12.69 -10.03 -9.07
N LEU A 168 14.01 -10.07 -8.86
CA LEU A 168 14.65 -11.16 -8.15
C LEU A 168 14.18 -11.23 -6.69
N VAL A 169 14.09 -10.08 -6.00
CA VAL A 169 13.58 -10.01 -4.62
C VAL A 169 12.16 -10.54 -4.55
N PHE A 170 11.26 -10.10 -5.42
CA PHE A 170 9.85 -10.50 -5.43
C PHE A 170 9.63 -12.00 -5.71
N ASN A 171 10.58 -12.68 -6.36
CA ASN A 171 10.51 -14.14 -6.54
C ASN A 171 10.82 -14.93 -5.26
N TYR A 172 11.58 -14.37 -4.31
CA TYR A 172 12.13 -15.12 -3.17
C TYR A 172 11.81 -14.53 -1.80
N ALA A 173 11.37 -13.28 -1.75
CA ALA A 173 10.85 -12.60 -0.56
C ALA A 173 9.31 -12.58 -0.59
N GLY A 174 8.68 -12.06 0.47
CA GLY A 174 7.24 -11.89 0.56
C GLY A 174 6.83 -11.49 1.97
N SER A 175 5.54 -11.58 2.30
CA SER A 175 5.01 -11.16 3.60
C SER A 175 5.69 -11.87 4.78
N ALA A 176 6.04 -13.15 4.63
CA ALA A 176 6.70 -13.95 5.67
C ALA A 176 8.11 -13.44 6.01
N SER A 177 8.94 -13.13 5.02
CA SER A 177 10.29 -12.59 5.22
C SER A 177 10.24 -11.14 5.66
N LEU A 178 9.45 -10.29 5.00
CA LEU A 178 9.32 -8.88 5.33
C LEU A 178 8.80 -8.69 6.76
N SER A 179 7.81 -9.47 7.19
CA SER A 179 7.28 -9.40 8.56
C SER A 179 8.34 -9.71 9.63
N LYS A 180 9.35 -10.56 9.34
CA LYS A 180 10.46 -10.85 10.27
C LYS A 180 11.50 -9.74 10.28
N GLU A 181 11.71 -9.06 9.17
CA GLU A 181 12.69 -7.99 9.00
C GLU A 181 12.24 -6.68 9.66
N LEU A 182 10.95 -6.38 9.60
CA LEU A 182 10.38 -5.17 10.18
C LEU A 182 10.35 -5.19 11.72
N LYS A 183 10.59 -4.02 12.34
CA LYS A 183 10.49 -3.81 13.79
C LYS A 183 9.04 -3.57 14.21
N LYS A 184 8.62 -4.13 15.33
CA LYS A 184 7.29 -3.86 15.91
C LYS A 184 7.17 -2.41 16.36
N VAL A 185 6.04 -1.77 16.05
CA VAL A 185 5.62 -0.50 16.66
C VAL A 185 4.89 -0.84 17.97
N LYS A 186 5.29 -0.19 19.07
CA LYS A 186 4.81 -0.57 20.41
C LYS A 186 3.39 -0.11 20.70
N SER A 187 2.98 1.02 20.14
CA SER A 187 1.68 1.63 20.36
C SER A 187 1.15 2.23 19.06
N LEU A 188 -0.17 2.16 18.84
CA LEU A 188 -0.83 2.86 17.73
C LEU A 188 -0.71 4.40 17.84
N ASN A 189 -0.43 4.93 19.03
CA ASN A 189 -0.15 6.37 19.19
C ASN A 189 1.20 6.75 18.58
N ASP A 190 2.13 5.78 18.46
CA ASP A 190 3.45 5.97 17.82
C ASP A 190 3.41 5.74 16.30
N LEU A 191 2.20 5.52 15.74
CA LEU A 191 1.99 5.33 14.30
C LEU A 191 2.56 6.50 13.50
N GLU A 192 3.29 6.18 12.43
CA GLU A 192 3.92 7.13 11.51
C GLU A 192 3.66 6.76 10.06
N ILE A 193 3.86 7.73 9.17
CA ILE A 193 3.82 7.50 7.72
C ILE A 193 4.97 6.58 7.33
N GLY A 194 4.66 5.54 6.54
CA GLY A 194 5.61 4.48 6.19
C GLY A 194 5.51 3.24 7.08
N ASP A 195 4.72 3.27 8.16
CA ASP A 195 4.41 2.08 8.94
C ASP A 195 3.54 1.11 8.14
N ILE A 196 3.62 -0.16 8.52
CA ILE A 196 3.05 -1.26 7.76
C ILE A 196 2.25 -2.16 8.70
N PHE A 197 0.97 -2.38 8.38
CA PHE A 197 0.26 -3.51 8.96
C PHE A 197 0.57 -4.75 8.14
N ILE A 198 1.15 -5.78 8.77
CA ILE A 198 1.61 -6.98 8.06
C ILE A 198 1.37 -8.27 8.84
N GLN A 199 0.71 -9.21 8.19
CA GLN A 199 0.62 -10.61 8.61
C GLN A 199 1.50 -11.44 7.68
N GLY A 200 2.59 -12.00 8.24
CA GLY A 200 3.50 -12.85 7.48
C GLY A 200 3.00 -14.28 7.41
N GLY A 201 3.00 -14.87 6.23
CA GLY A 201 2.61 -16.27 6.06
C GLY A 201 1.98 -16.56 4.70
N SER A 202 1.30 -17.72 4.64
CA SER A 202 0.46 -18.13 3.51
C SER A 202 -0.81 -18.78 4.10
N PRO A 203 -1.94 -18.06 4.11
CA PRO A 203 -2.11 -16.70 3.58
C PRO A 203 -1.37 -15.64 4.41
N GLY A 204 -1.04 -14.53 3.76
CA GLY A 204 -0.45 -13.36 4.39
C GLY A 204 -0.77 -12.10 3.58
N HIS A 205 -0.76 -10.94 4.24
CA HIS A 205 -1.05 -9.67 3.59
C HIS A 205 -0.32 -8.50 4.24
N ALA A 206 -0.17 -7.40 3.51
CA ALA A 206 0.45 -6.19 4.00
C ALA A 206 -0.15 -4.93 3.36
N VAL A 207 -0.31 -3.88 4.17
CA VAL A 207 -0.72 -2.54 3.74
C VAL A 207 0.22 -1.51 4.37
N ILE A 208 0.45 -0.39 3.68
CA ILE A 208 1.35 0.67 4.11
C ILE A 208 0.59 1.97 4.37
N ILE A 209 1.00 2.73 5.39
CA ILE A 209 0.49 4.06 5.69
C ILE A 209 1.17 5.08 4.78
N LEU A 210 0.38 5.72 3.91
CA LEU A 210 0.88 6.73 2.97
C LEU A 210 0.86 8.16 3.50
N ASP A 211 -0.09 8.46 4.38
CA ASP A 211 -0.32 9.80 4.91
C ASP A 211 -1.02 9.72 6.26
N SER A 212 -0.91 10.77 7.07
CA SER A 212 -1.54 10.84 8.39
C SER A 212 -1.90 12.27 8.77
N ALA A 213 -2.95 12.40 9.58
CA ALA A 213 -3.35 13.68 10.19
C ALA A 213 -3.71 13.46 11.65
N LYS A 214 -3.58 14.52 12.48
CA LYS A 214 -3.87 14.50 13.90
C LYS A 214 -5.06 15.41 14.20
N SER A 215 -5.94 14.99 15.11
CA SER A 215 -7.02 15.81 15.64
C SER A 215 -6.47 17.08 16.29
N LYS A 216 -7.16 18.20 16.11
CA LYS A 216 -6.82 19.50 16.73
C LYS A 216 -7.17 19.55 18.23
N VAL A 217 -8.00 18.60 18.70
CA VAL A 217 -8.55 18.63 20.07
C VAL A 217 -8.26 17.39 20.90
N THR A 218 -7.81 16.28 20.24
CA THR A 218 -7.49 15.01 20.91
C THR A 218 -6.14 14.48 20.39
N ASP A 219 -5.69 13.33 20.93
CA ASP A 219 -4.51 12.62 20.42
C ASP A 219 -4.83 11.64 19.28
N GLU A 220 -6.06 11.65 18.80
CA GLU A 220 -6.50 10.83 17.69
C GLU A 220 -5.71 11.13 16.42
N LYS A 221 -5.22 10.10 15.77
CA LYS A 221 -4.62 10.15 14.44
C LYS A 221 -5.52 9.45 13.44
N ILE A 222 -5.62 10.02 12.26
CA ILE A 222 -6.19 9.38 11.08
C ILE A 222 -5.09 9.13 10.06
N PHE A 223 -5.24 8.08 9.23
CA PHE A 223 -4.21 7.67 8.29
C PHE A 223 -4.79 7.05 7.02
N LEU A 224 -4.07 7.17 5.90
CA LEU A 224 -4.40 6.55 4.63
C LEU A 224 -3.64 5.25 4.46
N LEU A 225 -4.30 4.23 3.94
CA LEU A 225 -3.70 2.94 3.63
C LEU A 225 -3.59 2.72 2.14
N ALA A 226 -2.50 2.05 1.73
CA ALA A 226 -2.36 1.55 0.37
C ALA A 226 -1.90 0.10 0.34
N GLN A 227 -2.26 -0.57 -0.73
CA GLN A 227 -1.87 -1.95 -1.02
C GLN A 227 -1.69 -2.20 -2.51
N SER A 228 -0.97 -3.25 -2.87
CA SER A 228 -1.23 -4.13 -4.00
C SER A 228 -1.88 -5.42 -3.47
N TYR A 229 -2.26 -6.35 -4.35
CA TYR A 229 -2.92 -7.60 -3.94
C TYR A 229 -2.48 -8.76 -4.86
N MET A 230 -3.13 -9.91 -4.72
CA MET A 230 -2.98 -11.06 -5.62
C MET A 230 -4.20 -11.19 -6.54
N PRO A 231 -4.01 -11.33 -7.86
CA PRO A 231 -2.75 -11.26 -8.62
C PRO A 231 -2.10 -9.87 -8.52
N ALA A 232 -0.77 -9.77 -8.86
CA ALA A 232 -0.03 -8.51 -8.85
C ALA A 232 -0.79 -7.41 -9.60
N GLN A 233 -0.91 -6.25 -8.99
CA GLN A 233 -1.75 -5.15 -9.48
C GLN A 233 -1.19 -3.78 -9.08
N ASP A 234 -1.71 -2.74 -9.68
CA ASP A 234 -1.40 -1.37 -9.30
C ASP A 234 -1.55 -1.13 -7.81
N ILE A 235 -0.64 -0.34 -7.23
CA ILE A 235 -0.76 0.09 -5.83
C ILE A 235 -1.89 1.10 -5.72
N GLN A 236 -2.82 0.87 -4.80
CA GLN A 236 -4.06 1.63 -4.65
C GLN A 236 -4.26 2.16 -3.24
N ILE A 237 -4.81 3.36 -3.11
CA ILE A 237 -5.25 3.93 -1.83
C ILE A 237 -6.61 3.35 -1.50
N LEU A 238 -6.73 2.71 -0.35
CA LEU A 238 -7.93 1.99 0.05
C LEU A 238 -9.06 2.91 0.48
N LYS A 239 -10.30 2.50 0.22
CA LYS A 239 -11.48 3.01 0.94
C LYS A 239 -11.48 2.51 2.38
N ASN A 240 -12.11 3.24 3.28
CA ASN A 240 -12.48 2.73 4.59
C ASN A 240 -13.93 2.25 4.50
N SER A 241 -14.14 0.92 4.49
CA SER A 241 -15.47 0.32 4.38
C SER A 241 -16.25 0.34 5.70
N GLU A 242 -15.58 0.56 6.84
CA GLU A 242 -16.19 0.57 8.16
C GLU A 242 -16.73 1.96 8.55
N ASP A 243 -16.24 3.03 7.89
CA ASP A 243 -16.63 4.40 8.19
C ASP A 243 -16.72 5.22 6.89
N ASN A 244 -17.90 5.28 6.31
CA ASN A 244 -18.14 6.01 5.06
C ASN A 244 -18.01 7.53 5.22
N GLU A 245 -18.20 8.08 6.43
CA GLU A 245 -18.10 9.53 6.70
C GLU A 245 -16.63 9.95 6.75
N LEU A 246 -15.73 9.06 7.24
CA LEU A 246 -14.29 9.32 7.34
C LEU A 246 -13.51 8.80 6.12
N SER A 247 -14.07 7.86 5.35
CA SER A 247 -13.40 7.24 4.19
C SER A 247 -12.81 8.29 3.23
N PRO A 248 -11.56 8.14 2.77
CA PRO A 248 -10.69 6.97 2.86
C PRO A 248 -9.77 6.91 4.09
N TRP A 249 -9.97 7.81 5.06
CA TRP A 249 -9.18 7.86 6.27
C TRP A 249 -9.61 6.77 7.25
N TYR A 250 -8.64 6.11 7.88
CA TYR A 250 -8.80 5.19 9.00
C TYR A 250 -8.41 5.92 10.29
N THR A 251 -8.88 5.47 11.46
CA THR A 251 -8.52 6.07 12.74
C THR A 251 -7.79 5.10 13.66
N ASN A 252 -6.85 5.59 14.49
CA ASN A 252 -6.23 4.80 15.56
C ASN A 252 -7.09 4.74 16.84
N LYS A 253 -8.22 5.47 16.89
CA LYS A 253 -9.11 5.50 18.04
C LYS A 253 -9.82 4.17 18.22
N ASN A 254 -9.65 3.55 19.40
CA ASN A 254 -10.25 2.27 19.75
C ASN A 254 -9.94 1.12 18.75
N LEU A 255 -8.81 1.22 18.04
CA LEU A 255 -8.42 0.24 17.01
C LEU A 255 -7.80 -0.99 17.66
N ASP A 256 -8.58 -2.03 17.89
CA ASP A 256 -8.07 -3.37 18.23
C ASP A 256 -7.85 -4.22 16.98
N THR A 257 -8.72 -4.04 16.00
CA THR A 257 -8.72 -4.74 14.72
C THR A 257 -8.90 -3.72 13.60
N LEU A 258 -7.96 -3.70 12.66
CA LEU A 258 -8.05 -2.90 11.44
C LEU A 258 -8.71 -3.74 10.36
N ILE A 259 -9.92 -3.35 9.97
CA ILE A 259 -10.67 -3.95 8.86
C ILE A 259 -10.43 -3.10 7.61
N THR A 260 -9.88 -3.72 6.56
CA THR A 260 -9.75 -3.13 5.23
C THR A 260 -10.72 -3.84 4.28
N PRO A 261 -11.01 -3.32 3.10
CA PRO A 261 -11.97 -3.94 2.18
C PRO A 261 -11.66 -5.41 1.83
N GLU A 262 -10.40 -5.81 1.91
CA GLU A 262 -9.96 -7.14 1.44
C GLU A 262 -9.17 -7.93 2.50
N TRP A 263 -8.89 -7.36 3.68
CA TRP A 263 -8.13 -8.03 4.74
C TRP A 263 -8.39 -7.44 6.13
N THR A 264 -8.07 -8.22 7.15
CA THR A 264 -8.20 -7.80 8.55
C THR A 264 -6.88 -7.99 9.29
N PHE A 265 -6.43 -6.94 10.00
CA PHE A 265 -5.21 -6.95 10.80
C PHE A 265 -5.52 -6.72 12.26
N LYS A 266 -4.66 -7.23 13.15
CA LYS A 266 -4.65 -6.86 14.57
C LYS A 266 -3.81 -5.60 14.77
N LYS A 267 -4.06 -4.82 15.81
CA LYS A 267 -3.19 -3.68 16.18
C LYS A 267 -1.73 -4.08 16.39
N THR A 268 -1.47 -5.34 16.77
CA THR A 268 -0.12 -5.89 16.97
C THR A 268 0.63 -6.21 15.68
N ASP A 269 -0.02 -6.11 14.53
CA ASP A 269 0.57 -6.35 13.20
C ASP A 269 1.28 -5.10 12.66
N LEU A 270 1.20 -3.96 13.39
CA LEU A 270 1.86 -2.71 13.01
C LEU A 270 3.38 -2.82 13.20
N LYS A 271 4.11 -2.57 12.12
CA LYS A 271 5.57 -2.66 12.07
C LYS A 271 6.17 -1.52 11.23
N ARG A 272 7.49 -1.36 11.31
CA ARG A 272 8.26 -0.29 10.66
C ARG A 272 9.58 -0.82 10.12
N PHE A 273 10.04 -0.27 8.98
CA PHE A 273 11.41 -0.48 8.52
C PHE A 273 12.41 -0.03 9.60
N ALA A 274 13.51 -0.77 9.77
CA ALA A 274 14.63 -0.28 10.55
C ALA A 274 15.28 0.90 9.83
N GLU A 275 15.54 1.99 10.54
CA GLU A 275 16.41 3.07 10.08
C GLU A 275 17.86 2.74 10.39
#